data_11ed1bdfdfd9e35bbf6babb607cc73eb
#
_entry.id   11ed1bdfdfd9e35bbf6babb607cc73eb
#
_cell.length_a   1.000
_cell.length_b   1.000
_cell.length_c   1.000
_cell.angle_alpha   90.00
_cell.angle_beta   90.00
_cell.angle_gamma   90.00
#
_symmetry.space_group_name_H-M   'P 1'
#
loop_
_entity.id
_entity.type
_entity.pdbx_description
1 polymer ?
#
loop_
_entity_poly.entity_id
_entity_poly.type
_entity_poly.pdbx_seq_one_letter_code
_entity_poly.pdbx_strand_id
1 'polypeptide(L)'
;MKKLIAAASTIAVSAMLAFASAAQAQTKTITLCWAAWDPANALVELSKDFTTKTGIQMKFEFVPWPNFADRMLNELNSKGKLCDLMIGDSQWIGGAAENGQYVKLNDFFAKEGIKMSDFMPATVTGYSEWPKNTPNYYALPAMGDSVGWTYRKDWFNRPEVKNEFKAKYKRDLAPPKTWDEFKQVAEFFQNRTIDGKKVYGAYIFTERGSEGITMGVTNVLYPYGFKYQDPKKPYVMSGFVNSTDSVKGLEFYKSLYKCCTPPGLTNAYMQEGLDAFKSGQVAMMMNWFAFFPGLYKDPNVGGDKIGFFINPSEKTKGVQLGGQGISVVASSPNRNEALQYIKWFATPDVQKKWWSLGGYSCLKSVLQDPGFVKSAPFAKEFLESMDMVQDFWAEPSYAQLLLAMQKRVHDYVVADKGTPKEALDLLVADWTKVFKEEGKVK
;
A
#
# COMPACT_ATOMS: atom_id res chain seq x y z
N MET A 1 -86.83 3.37 -59.93
CA MET A 1 -87.51 3.93 -58.73
C MET A 1 -87.40 2.88 -57.63
N LYS A 2 -87.14 3.37 -56.45
CA LYS A 2 -86.97 2.70 -55.16
C LYS A 2 -85.60 2.15 -54.81
N LYS A 3 -84.89 2.93 -53.99
CA LYS A 3 -83.67 2.67 -53.26
C LYS A 3 -83.91 1.69 -52.12
N LEU A 4 -83.03 0.74 -51.96
CA LEU A 4 -82.92 -0.02 -50.73
C LEU A 4 -81.51 0.25 -50.20
N ILE A 5 -81.50 0.85 -49.04
CA ILE A 5 -80.27 1.18 -48.24
C ILE A 5 -79.99 -0.07 -47.41
N ALA A 6 -78.83 -0.69 -47.62
CA ALA A 6 -78.31 -1.71 -46.73
C ALA A 6 -77.28 -1.03 -45.79
N ALA A 7 -77.60 -1.02 -44.51
CA ALA A 7 -76.70 -0.56 -43.44
C ALA A 7 -75.70 -1.67 -43.12
N ALA A 8 -74.43 -1.43 -43.40
CA ALA A 8 -73.38 -2.29 -42.97
C ALA A 8 -72.82 -1.78 -41.60
N SER A 9 -73.10 -2.55 -40.54
CA SER A 9 -72.54 -2.29 -39.21
C SER A 9 -71.06 -2.71 -39.16
N THR A 10 -70.19 -1.75 -39.16
CA THR A 10 -68.76 -1.99 -38.98
C THR A 10 -68.44 -2.07 -37.49
N ILE A 11 -68.20 -3.26 -37.01
CA ILE A 11 -67.64 -3.52 -35.66
C ILE A 11 -66.16 -3.17 -35.68
N ALA A 12 -65.81 -2.01 -35.10
CA ALA A 12 -64.41 -1.64 -34.86
C ALA A 12 -63.91 -2.40 -33.67
N VAL A 13 -63.13 -3.45 -33.89
CA VAL A 13 -62.35 -4.13 -32.86
C VAL A 13 -61.13 -3.24 -32.55
N SER A 14 -61.22 -2.43 -31.50
CA SER A 14 -60.10 -1.72 -30.98
C SER A 14 -59.17 -2.69 -30.26
N ALA A 15 -58.16 -3.18 -31.00
CA ALA A 15 -57.03 -3.86 -30.40
C ALA A 15 -56.19 -2.84 -29.62
N MET A 16 -56.44 -2.73 -28.32
CA MET A 16 -55.48 -2.07 -27.41
C MET A 16 -54.21 -2.89 -27.39
N LEU A 17 -53.22 -2.52 -28.19
CA LEU A 17 -51.83 -2.91 -28.02
C LEU A 17 -51.35 -2.21 -26.73
N ALA A 18 -51.41 -2.95 -25.63
CA ALA A 18 -50.71 -2.62 -24.42
C ALA A 18 -49.19 -2.75 -24.75
N PHE A 19 -48.56 -1.67 -25.16
CA PHE A 19 -47.12 -1.55 -25.09
C PHE A 19 -46.74 -1.60 -23.62
N ALA A 20 -46.51 -2.80 -23.11
CA ALA A 20 -45.70 -2.99 -21.93
C ALA A 20 -44.33 -2.41 -22.29
N SER A 21 -44.14 -1.11 -21.97
CA SER A 21 -42.82 -0.53 -21.86
C SER A 21 -42.11 -1.33 -20.76
N ALA A 22 -41.43 -2.40 -21.17
CA ALA A 22 -40.38 -2.92 -20.33
C ALA A 22 -39.42 -1.75 -20.14
N ALA A 23 -39.58 -1.05 -19.02
CA ALA A 23 -38.60 -0.10 -18.56
C ALA A 23 -37.30 -0.90 -18.53
N GLN A 24 -36.52 -0.73 -19.58
CA GLN A 24 -35.18 -1.31 -19.66
C GLN A 24 -34.47 -0.69 -18.48
N ALA A 25 -34.36 -1.45 -17.39
CA ALA A 25 -33.68 -0.98 -16.19
C ALA A 25 -32.30 -0.53 -16.64
N GLN A 26 -32.09 0.78 -16.62
CA GLN A 26 -30.84 1.36 -17.07
C GLN A 26 -29.74 0.66 -16.29
N THR A 27 -28.88 -0.07 -16.99
CA THR A 27 -27.80 -0.84 -16.37
C THR A 27 -26.95 0.13 -15.55
N LYS A 28 -27.02 -0.02 -14.24
CA LYS A 28 -26.26 0.85 -13.34
C LYS A 28 -24.78 0.57 -13.48
N THR A 29 -23.99 1.61 -13.48
CA THR A 29 -22.54 1.53 -13.63
C THR A 29 -21.89 2.34 -12.50
N ILE A 30 -20.90 1.76 -11.85
CA ILE A 30 -20.05 2.47 -10.87
C ILE A 30 -18.59 2.44 -11.30
N THR A 31 -17.87 3.50 -10.97
CA THR A 31 -16.43 3.64 -11.27
C THR A 31 -15.61 3.50 -10.00
N LEU A 32 -14.64 2.59 -10.02
CA LEU A 32 -13.64 2.43 -8.98
C LEU A 32 -12.32 3.03 -9.46
N CYS A 33 -11.80 3.97 -8.68
CA CYS A 33 -10.53 4.64 -8.93
C CYS A 33 -9.43 4.05 -8.07
N TRP A 34 -8.26 3.76 -8.68
CA TRP A 34 -7.10 3.22 -7.98
C TRP A 34 -5.79 3.45 -8.75
N ALA A 35 -4.67 2.98 -8.18
CA ALA A 35 -3.39 2.94 -8.86
C ALA A 35 -3.34 1.85 -9.94
N ALA A 36 -2.52 2.07 -10.97
CA ALA A 36 -2.27 1.10 -12.05
C ALA A 36 -1.13 0.15 -11.62
N TRP A 37 -1.46 -1.09 -11.24
CA TRP A 37 -0.54 -2.13 -10.81
C TRP A 37 -1.19 -3.52 -10.80
N ASP A 38 -0.42 -4.59 -10.50
CA ASP A 38 -0.94 -5.96 -10.56
C ASP A 38 -2.16 -6.22 -9.66
N PRO A 39 -2.25 -5.75 -8.40
CA PRO A 39 -3.47 -5.90 -7.61
C PRO A 39 -4.70 -5.24 -8.23
N ALA A 40 -4.56 -4.13 -8.96
CA ALA A 40 -5.67 -3.51 -9.64
C ALA A 40 -6.21 -4.41 -10.78
N ASN A 41 -5.32 -5.06 -11.53
CA ASN A 41 -5.72 -6.03 -12.55
C ASN A 41 -6.46 -7.24 -11.93
N ALA A 42 -5.99 -7.72 -10.79
CA ALA A 42 -6.66 -8.77 -10.03
C ALA A 42 -8.06 -8.34 -9.56
N LEU A 43 -8.23 -7.06 -9.18
CA LEU A 43 -9.54 -6.53 -8.77
C LEU A 43 -10.52 -6.43 -9.93
N VAL A 44 -10.05 -6.10 -11.15
CA VAL A 44 -10.89 -6.14 -12.36
C VAL A 44 -11.45 -7.54 -12.57
N GLU A 45 -10.60 -8.55 -12.48
CA GLU A 45 -11.01 -9.95 -12.66
C GLU A 45 -11.99 -10.39 -11.59
N LEU A 46 -11.71 -10.08 -10.32
CA LEU A 46 -12.59 -10.36 -9.20
C LEU A 46 -13.97 -9.71 -9.37
N SER A 47 -14.02 -8.46 -9.84
CA SER A 47 -15.25 -7.65 -9.94
C SER A 47 -16.23 -8.15 -11.00
N LYS A 48 -15.81 -9.03 -11.90
CA LYS A 48 -16.74 -9.73 -12.83
C LYS A 48 -17.81 -10.52 -12.08
N ASP A 49 -17.45 -11.10 -10.93
CA ASP A 49 -18.40 -11.82 -10.07
C ASP A 49 -19.45 -10.89 -9.47
N PHE A 50 -19.04 -9.68 -9.07
CA PHE A 50 -19.97 -8.64 -8.58
C PHE A 50 -20.98 -8.27 -9.67
N THR A 51 -20.50 -7.98 -10.87
CA THR A 51 -21.36 -7.68 -12.02
C THR A 51 -22.31 -8.82 -12.33
N THR A 52 -21.83 -10.06 -12.37
CA THR A 52 -22.65 -11.25 -12.60
C THR A 52 -23.73 -11.39 -11.54
N LYS A 53 -23.40 -11.14 -10.27
CA LYS A 53 -24.32 -11.31 -9.13
C LYS A 53 -25.37 -10.19 -9.04
N THR A 54 -25.04 -8.96 -9.43
CA THR A 54 -25.85 -7.78 -9.14
C THR A 54 -26.44 -7.10 -10.38
N GLY A 55 -25.87 -7.35 -11.57
CA GLY A 55 -26.15 -6.61 -12.80
C GLY A 55 -25.51 -5.21 -12.84
N ILE A 56 -24.84 -4.76 -11.77
CA ILE A 56 -24.14 -3.47 -11.73
C ILE A 56 -22.81 -3.61 -12.49
N GLN A 57 -22.61 -2.75 -13.48
CA GLN A 57 -21.38 -2.72 -14.26
C GLN A 57 -20.26 -1.99 -13.50
N MET A 58 -19.05 -2.51 -13.61
CA MET A 58 -17.86 -1.89 -13.04
C MET A 58 -17.05 -1.21 -14.12
N LYS A 59 -16.67 0.05 -13.89
CA LYS A 59 -15.63 0.78 -14.60
C LYS A 59 -14.45 1.01 -13.66
N PHE A 60 -13.26 1.08 -14.24
CA PHE A 60 -12.04 1.28 -13.49
C PHE A 60 -11.26 2.46 -14.09
N GLU A 61 -10.82 3.34 -13.21
CA GLU A 61 -9.90 4.44 -13.53
C GLU A 61 -8.59 4.17 -12.77
N PHE A 62 -7.58 3.71 -13.50
CA PHE A 62 -6.28 3.39 -12.92
C PHE A 62 -5.23 4.41 -13.35
N VAL A 63 -4.49 4.93 -12.37
CA VAL A 63 -3.48 5.97 -12.57
C VAL A 63 -2.11 5.40 -12.19
N PRO A 64 -1.08 5.57 -13.03
CA PRO A 64 0.29 5.20 -12.69
C PRO A 64 0.72 5.84 -11.37
N TRP A 65 1.45 5.07 -10.52
CA TRP A 65 1.79 5.47 -9.16
C TRP A 65 2.38 6.88 -9.03
N PRO A 66 3.33 7.32 -9.89
CA PRO A 66 3.90 8.67 -9.76
C PRO A 66 2.88 9.82 -9.87
N ASN A 67 1.74 9.57 -10.53
CA ASN A 67 0.68 10.57 -10.74
C ASN A 67 -0.59 10.28 -9.93
N PHE A 68 -0.60 9.17 -9.19
CA PHE A 68 -1.81 8.66 -8.53
C PHE A 68 -2.31 9.62 -7.45
N ALA A 69 -1.43 10.04 -6.55
CA ALA A 69 -1.80 10.94 -5.46
C ALA A 69 -2.36 12.26 -5.98
N ASP A 70 -1.65 12.92 -6.89
CA ASP A 70 -2.07 14.22 -7.43
C ASP A 70 -3.42 14.11 -8.15
N ARG A 71 -3.59 13.08 -8.99
CA ARG A 71 -4.83 12.89 -9.75
C ARG A 71 -6.03 12.63 -8.85
N MET A 72 -5.88 11.71 -7.87
CA MET A 72 -6.98 11.31 -7.01
C MET A 72 -7.32 12.35 -5.94
N LEU A 73 -6.33 13.01 -5.36
CA LEU A 73 -6.57 14.10 -4.42
C LEU A 73 -7.21 15.31 -5.10
N ASN A 74 -6.85 15.62 -6.35
CA ASN A 74 -7.53 16.63 -7.13
C ASN A 74 -8.99 16.28 -7.40
N GLU A 75 -9.31 15.01 -7.71
CA GLU A 75 -10.69 14.53 -7.87
C GLU A 75 -11.49 14.71 -6.58
N LEU A 76 -10.94 14.31 -5.42
CA LEU A 76 -11.59 14.49 -4.11
C LEU A 76 -11.79 15.98 -3.78
N ASN A 77 -10.75 16.81 -3.93
CA ASN A 77 -10.79 18.23 -3.58
C ASN A 77 -11.76 19.05 -4.45
N SER A 78 -11.88 18.70 -5.73
CA SER A 78 -12.83 19.33 -6.65
C SER A 78 -14.26 18.80 -6.48
N LYS A 79 -14.50 17.83 -5.60
CA LYS A 79 -15.75 17.09 -5.48
C LYS A 79 -16.20 16.51 -6.83
N GLY A 80 -15.25 15.98 -7.58
CA GLY A 80 -15.46 15.36 -8.87
C GLY A 80 -16.47 14.20 -8.79
N LYS A 81 -16.97 13.79 -9.95
CA LYS A 81 -17.94 12.71 -10.09
C LYS A 81 -17.41 11.51 -10.89
N LEU A 82 -16.11 11.47 -11.10
CA LEU A 82 -15.47 10.36 -11.82
C LEU A 82 -15.52 9.08 -11.00
N CYS A 83 -15.22 9.18 -9.70
CA CYS A 83 -15.09 8.03 -8.81
C CYS A 83 -16.32 7.86 -7.93
N ASP A 84 -16.92 6.67 -7.94
CA ASP A 84 -17.94 6.24 -6.97
C ASP A 84 -17.28 5.56 -5.76
N LEU A 85 -16.24 4.77 -6.04
CA LEU A 85 -15.36 4.13 -5.07
C LEU A 85 -13.93 4.58 -5.31
N MET A 86 -13.20 4.75 -4.24
CA MET A 86 -11.77 5.04 -4.29
C MET A 86 -11.01 4.11 -3.36
N ILE A 87 -10.00 3.43 -3.90
CA ILE A 87 -8.99 2.78 -3.07
C ILE A 87 -7.86 3.79 -2.93
N GLY A 88 -7.89 4.51 -1.81
CA GLY A 88 -6.97 5.60 -1.48
C GLY A 88 -5.90 5.13 -0.50
N ASP A 89 -4.78 5.81 -0.52
CA ASP A 89 -3.67 5.53 0.39
C ASP A 89 -4.08 5.76 1.85
N SER A 90 -3.47 5.01 2.77
CA SER A 90 -3.73 5.08 4.21
C SER A 90 -3.59 6.49 4.79
N GLN A 91 -2.67 7.26 4.24
CA GLN A 91 -2.39 8.62 4.72
C GLN A 91 -3.45 9.65 4.31
N TRP A 92 -4.31 9.35 3.33
CA TRP A 92 -5.33 10.31 2.86
C TRP A 92 -6.58 10.34 3.74
N ILE A 93 -6.75 9.31 4.60
CA ILE A 93 -7.98 9.12 5.36
C ILE A 93 -8.34 10.34 6.23
N GLY A 94 -7.34 10.99 6.85
CA GLY A 94 -7.56 12.16 7.70
C GLY A 94 -8.12 13.34 6.93
N GLY A 95 -7.47 13.73 5.84
CA GLY A 95 -7.94 14.81 4.98
C GLY A 95 -9.31 14.54 4.37
N ALA A 96 -9.51 13.32 3.85
CA ALA A 96 -10.77 12.94 3.22
C ALA A 96 -11.94 12.87 4.22
N ALA A 97 -11.70 12.43 5.45
CA ALA A 97 -12.72 12.39 6.50
C ALA A 97 -13.08 13.78 7.00
N GLU A 98 -12.12 14.64 7.32
CA GLU A 98 -12.35 15.99 7.83
C GLU A 98 -13.02 16.91 6.80
N ASN A 99 -12.66 16.76 5.52
CA ASN A 99 -13.27 17.52 4.43
C ASN A 99 -14.58 16.92 3.91
N GLY A 100 -15.10 15.85 4.53
CA GLY A 100 -16.34 15.21 4.12
C GLY A 100 -16.31 14.62 2.71
N GLN A 101 -15.13 14.18 2.25
CA GLN A 101 -14.91 13.62 0.91
C GLN A 101 -15.22 12.12 0.85
N TYR A 102 -15.12 11.42 1.98
CA TYR A 102 -15.53 10.02 2.14
C TYR A 102 -16.80 9.91 2.99
N VAL A 103 -17.64 8.94 2.64
CA VAL A 103 -18.82 8.60 3.43
C VAL A 103 -18.39 7.89 4.71
N LYS A 104 -18.94 8.31 5.87
CA LYS A 104 -18.79 7.57 7.12
C LYS A 104 -19.58 6.28 7.05
N LEU A 105 -18.96 5.13 7.31
CA LEU A 105 -19.51 3.80 7.04
C LEU A 105 -20.09 3.09 8.27
N ASN A 106 -20.04 3.69 9.45
CA ASN A 106 -20.44 3.04 10.72
C ASN A 106 -21.86 2.45 10.67
N ASP A 107 -22.86 3.26 10.29
CA ASP A 107 -24.25 2.82 10.24
C ASP A 107 -24.47 1.74 9.20
N PHE A 108 -23.77 1.86 8.06
CA PHE A 108 -23.79 0.85 7.02
C PHE A 108 -23.17 -0.47 7.50
N PHE A 109 -22.03 -0.43 8.14
CA PHE A 109 -21.38 -1.63 8.68
C PHE A 109 -22.25 -2.32 9.74
N ALA A 110 -22.84 -1.54 10.65
CA ALA A 110 -23.75 -2.08 11.65
C ALA A 110 -24.98 -2.74 11.02
N LYS A 111 -25.60 -2.09 10.04
CA LYS A 111 -26.78 -2.60 9.31
C LYS A 111 -26.46 -3.89 8.55
N GLU A 112 -25.31 -3.96 7.90
CA GLU A 112 -24.92 -5.10 7.05
C GLU A 112 -24.16 -6.20 7.81
N GLY A 113 -23.94 -6.02 9.13
CA GLY A 113 -23.23 -6.98 9.97
C GLY A 113 -21.73 -7.10 9.67
N ILE A 114 -21.13 -6.06 9.08
CA ILE A 114 -19.68 -6.02 8.79
C ILE A 114 -18.96 -5.64 10.08
N LYS A 115 -18.12 -6.54 10.57
CA LYS A 115 -17.38 -6.34 11.81
C LYS A 115 -15.93 -5.96 11.51
N MET A 116 -15.51 -4.77 11.89
CA MET A 116 -14.13 -4.33 11.70
C MET A 116 -13.14 -5.18 12.54
N SER A 117 -13.62 -5.83 13.61
CA SER A 117 -12.84 -6.80 14.37
C SER A 117 -12.43 -8.05 13.59
N ASP A 118 -13.07 -8.34 12.46
CA ASP A 118 -12.73 -9.47 11.60
C ASP A 118 -11.51 -9.18 10.71
N PHE A 119 -11.10 -7.91 10.63
CA PHE A 119 -9.91 -7.48 9.88
C PHE A 119 -8.69 -7.35 10.78
N MET A 120 -7.49 -7.38 10.20
CA MET A 120 -6.23 -7.16 10.92
C MET A 120 -6.24 -5.77 11.58
N PRO A 121 -5.96 -5.66 12.89
CA PRO A 121 -6.09 -4.39 13.62
C PRO A 121 -5.32 -3.24 13.00
N ALA A 122 -4.09 -3.49 12.55
CA ALA A 122 -3.26 -2.47 11.92
C ALA A 122 -3.88 -1.92 10.62
N THR A 123 -4.57 -2.76 9.84
CA THR A 123 -5.24 -2.32 8.61
C THR A 123 -6.52 -1.54 8.91
N VAL A 124 -7.23 -1.88 9.99
CA VAL A 124 -8.39 -1.11 10.46
C VAL A 124 -7.93 0.29 10.87
N THR A 125 -6.94 0.38 11.77
CA THR A 125 -6.41 1.66 12.22
C THR A 125 -5.73 2.42 11.07
N GLY A 126 -4.96 1.74 10.22
CA GLY A 126 -4.25 2.37 9.11
C GLY A 126 -5.15 2.90 8.00
N TYR A 127 -6.17 2.14 7.61
CA TYR A 127 -6.92 2.44 6.38
C TYR A 127 -8.32 2.99 6.61
N SER A 128 -8.92 2.73 7.78
CA SER A 128 -10.36 2.94 7.98
C SER A 128 -10.72 4.00 8.99
N GLU A 129 -9.90 4.16 10.04
CA GLU A 129 -10.23 4.99 11.20
C GLU A 129 -9.77 6.43 11.07
N TRP A 130 -10.68 7.35 11.40
CA TRP A 130 -10.31 8.74 11.63
C TRP A 130 -11.22 9.40 12.68
N PRO A 131 -10.70 10.10 13.73
CA PRO A 131 -9.27 10.06 14.10
C PRO A 131 -8.76 8.65 14.40
N LYS A 132 -7.45 8.42 14.28
CA LYS A 132 -6.83 7.11 14.55
C LYS A 132 -7.19 6.59 15.94
N ASN A 133 -7.36 5.28 16.07
CA ASN A 133 -7.78 4.59 17.28
C ASN A 133 -9.17 5.01 17.78
N THR A 134 -10.06 5.41 16.88
CA THR A 134 -11.47 5.65 17.17
C THR A 134 -12.35 4.78 16.29
N PRO A 135 -13.53 4.34 16.77
CA PRO A 135 -14.42 3.51 15.96
C PRO A 135 -15.21 4.36 14.94
N ASN A 136 -14.55 5.22 14.21
CA ASN A 136 -15.14 6.01 13.14
C ASN A 136 -14.52 5.56 11.81
N TYR A 137 -15.28 4.85 11.01
CA TYR A 137 -14.79 4.18 9.80
C TYR A 137 -15.21 4.93 8.55
N TYR A 138 -14.23 5.20 7.66
CA TYR A 138 -14.42 5.89 6.38
C TYR A 138 -14.00 5.01 5.19
N ALA A 139 -13.45 3.85 5.46
CA ALA A 139 -13.09 2.85 4.46
C ALA A 139 -13.27 1.44 5.02
N LEU A 140 -13.37 0.45 4.12
CA LEU A 140 -13.15 -0.95 4.44
C LEU A 140 -11.69 -1.29 4.11
N PRO A 141 -10.92 -2.01 4.95
CA PRO A 141 -9.59 -2.49 4.55
C PRO A 141 -9.67 -3.32 3.28
N ALA A 142 -9.02 -2.88 2.21
CA ALA A 142 -9.11 -3.53 0.91
C ALA A 142 -7.85 -4.31 0.55
N MET A 143 -6.69 -3.72 0.80
CA MET A 143 -5.41 -4.30 0.46
C MET A 143 -4.41 -4.08 1.58
N GLY A 144 -3.99 -5.16 2.26
CA GLY A 144 -2.88 -5.14 3.21
C GLY A 144 -1.55 -5.19 2.46
N ASP A 145 -0.60 -4.36 2.87
CA ASP A 145 0.76 -4.44 2.36
C ASP A 145 1.75 -3.93 3.41
N SER A 146 2.99 -4.28 3.24
CA SER A 146 4.11 -3.72 3.99
C SER A 146 5.38 -3.83 3.17
N VAL A 147 6.41 -3.10 3.59
CA VAL A 147 7.73 -3.31 3.02
C VAL A 147 8.27 -4.66 3.47
N GLY A 148 8.87 -5.40 2.54
CA GLY A 148 9.54 -6.67 2.77
C GLY A 148 10.88 -6.71 2.07
N TRP A 149 11.54 -7.84 2.20
CA TRP A 149 12.85 -8.07 1.62
C TRP A 149 12.87 -9.34 0.78
N THR A 150 13.54 -9.27 -0.38
CA THR A 150 13.93 -10.45 -1.17
C THR A 150 15.43 -10.55 -1.25
N TYR A 151 15.95 -11.75 -1.43
CA TYR A 151 17.39 -12.01 -1.54
C TYR A 151 17.68 -13.12 -2.54
N ARG A 152 18.89 -13.14 -3.06
CA ARG A 152 19.41 -14.16 -3.97
C ARG A 152 19.78 -15.43 -3.19
N LYS A 153 18.77 -16.28 -2.97
CA LYS A 153 18.90 -17.56 -2.26
C LYS A 153 19.93 -18.48 -2.93
N ASP A 154 20.01 -18.45 -4.25
CA ASP A 154 21.00 -19.20 -5.01
C ASP A 154 22.43 -18.78 -4.68
N TRP A 155 22.71 -17.47 -4.49
CA TRP A 155 24.03 -16.98 -4.08
C TRP A 155 24.34 -17.34 -2.63
N PHE A 156 23.36 -17.17 -1.75
CA PHE A 156 23.49 -17.52 -0.33
C PHE A 156 23.77 -19.00 -0.12
N ASN A 157 23.33 -19.87 -1.03
CA ASN A 157 23.50 -21.32 -0.91
C ASN A 157 24.79 -21.87 -1.55
N ARG A 158 25.61 -21.03 -2.20
CA ARG A 158 26.87 -21.46 -2.76
C ARG A 158 27.86 -21.87 -1.65
N PRO A 159 28.48 -23.07 -1.69
CA PRO A 159 29.37 -23.53 -0.65
C PRO A 159 30.53 -22.57 -0.39
N GLU A 160 31.16 -22.05 -1.47
CA GLU A 160 32.28 -21.12 -1.40
C GLU A 160 31.86 -19.79 -0.73
N VAL A 161 30.68 -19.26 -1.07
CA VAL A 161 30.14 -18.02 -0.50
C VAL A 161 29.84 -18.19 1.00
N LYS A 162 29.24 -19.32 1.40
CA LYS A 162 29.00 -19.67 2.81
C LYS A 162 30.29 -19.78 3.61
N ASN A 163 31.30 -20.47 3.06
CA ASN A 163 32.55 -20.67 3.76
C ASN A 163 33.33 -19.37 3.96
N GLU A 164 33.39 -18.52 2.94
CA GLU A 164 34.03 -17.21 3.03
C GLU A 164 33.29 -16.28 4.01
N PHE A 165 31.94 -16.25 3.98
CA PHE A 165 31.15 -15.47 4.94
C PHE A 165 31.41 -15.94 6.37
N LYS A 166 31.35 -17.26 6.62
CA LYS A 166 31.62 -17.86 7.93
C LYS A 166 33.01 -17.57 8.43
N ALA A 167 34.01 -17.64 7.54
CA ALA A 167 35.40 -17.30 7.88
C ALA A 167 35.52 -15.83 8.31
N LYS A 168 34.83 -14.91 7.64
CA LYS A 168 34.89 -13.47 7.91
C LYS A 168 34.08 -13.05 9.16
N TYR A 169 32.84 -13.51 9.27
CA TYR A 169 31.90 -13.00 10.29
C TYR A 169 31.66 -13.98 11.45
N LYS A 170 32.26 -15.16 11.46
CA LYS A 170 32.17 -16.22 12.49
C LYS A 170 30.73 -16.71 12.74
N ARG A 171 29.84 -16.55 11.75
CA ARG A 171 28.46 -17.04 11.72
C ARG A 171 28.09 -17.58 10.35
N ASP A 172 27.04 -18.36 10.26
CA ASP A 172 26.54 -18.86 8.99
C ASP A 172 25.85 -17.75 8.19
N LEU A 173 25.98 -17.79 6.84
CA LEU A 173 25.26 -16.92 5.94
C LEU A 173 23.79 -17.35 5.87
N ALA A 174 22.91 -16.46 6.30
CA ALA A 174 21.46 -16.64 6.29
C ALA A 174 20.76 -15.29 6.08
N PRO A 175 19.45 -15.27 5.75
CA PRO A 175 18.69 -14.04 5.76
C PRO A 175 18.82 -13.32 7.11
N PRO A 176 19.15 -12.02 7.09
CA PRO A 176 19.44 -11.28 8.31
C PRO A 176 18.21 -11.06 9.18
N LYS A 177 18.36 -11.16 10.49
CA LYS A 177 17.31 -10.94 11.49
C LYS A 177 17.42 -9.58 12.18
N THR A 178 18.62 -9.01 12.23
CA THR A 178 18.93 -7.71 12.82
C THR A 178 19.58 -6.80 11.77
N TRP A 179 19.53 -5.49 12.01
CA TRP A 179 20.16 -4.52 11.11
C TRP A 179 21.69 -4.66 11.09
N ASP A 180 22.31 -5.10 12.18
CA ASP A 180 23.74 -5.41 12.19
C ASP A 180 24.06 -6.62 11.29
N GLU A 181 23.26 -7.68 11.37
CA GLU A 181 23.40 -8.84 10.46
C GLU A 181 23.16 -8.43 9.00
N PHE A 182 22.19 -7.55 8.76
CA PHE A 182 21.90 -7.02 7.43
C PHE A 182 23.11 -6.30 6.86
N LYS A 183 23.73 -5.42 7.63
CA LYS A 183 24.90 -4.67 7.21
C LYS A 183 26.07 -5.61 6.89
N GLN A 184 26.32 -6.61 7.73
CA GLN A 184 27.36 -7.62 7.47
C GLN A 184 27.14 -8.36 6.14
N VAL A 185 25.90 -8.78 5.87
CA VAL A 185 25.55 -9.43 4.61
C VAL A 185 25.72 -8.48 3.43
N ALA A 186 25.22 -7.25 3.55
CA ALA A 186 25.33 -6.25 2.50
C ALA A 186 26.79 -5.90 2.18
N GLU A 187 27.62 -5.66 3.19
CA GLU A 187 29.07 -5.41 3.03
C GLU A 187 29.81 -6.62 2.44
N PHE A 188 29.36 -7.83 2.76
CA PHE A 188 29.99 -9.04 2.23
C PHE A 188 29.76 -9.19 0.72
N PHE A 189 28.56 -8.88 0.23
CA PHE A 189 28.26 -8.93 -1.20
C PHE A 189 28.74 -7.70 -1.97
N GLN A 190 29.07 -6.63 -1.29
CA GLN A 190 29.47 -5.38 -1.94
C GLN A 190 30.72 -5.54 -2.79
N ASN A 191 30.58 -5.18 -4.07
CA ASN A 191 31.66 -5.24 -5.07
C ASN A 191 32.20 -6.68 -5.35
N ARG A 192 31.48 -7.73 -4.94
CA ARG A 192 31.83 -9.09 -5.33
C ARG A 192 31.64 -9.33 -6.83
N THR A 193 32.33 -10.28 -7.35
CA THR A 193 32.06 -10.82 -8.69
C THR A 193 31.36 -12.16 -8.53
N ILE A 194 30.14 -12.25 -9.07
CA ILE A 194 29.35 -13.48 -9.12
C ILE A 194 28.94 -13.72 -10.57
N ASP A 195 29.26 -14.91 -11.09
CA ASP A 195 29.02 -15.29 -12.50
C ASP A 195 29.58 -14.27 -13.51
N GLY A 196 30.76 -13.73 -13.22
CA GLY A 196 31.44 -12.73 -14.06
C GLY A 196 30.89 -11.32 -13.97
N LYS A 197 29.86 -11.07 -13.13
CA LYS A 197 29.24 -9.75 -12.94
C LYS A 197 29.58 -9.18 -11.56
N LYS A 198 29.85 -7.88 -11.52
CA LYS A 198 29.98 -7.14 -10.27
C LYS A 198 28.60 -6.98 -9.63
N VAL A 199 28.49 -7.36 -8.35
CA VAL A 199 27.26 -7.27 -7.59
C VAL A 199 27.41 -6.35 -6.38
N TYR A 200 26.28 -5.90 -5.84
CA TYR A 200 26.20 -4.99 -4.71
C TYR A 200 25.40 -5.62 -3.58
N GLY A 201 25.57 -5.11 -2.37
CA GLY A 201 25.01 -5.72 -1.18
C GLY A 201 23.51 -5.63 -1.08
N ALA A 202 22.96 -4.44 -1.30
CA ALA A 202 21.53 -4.22 -1.15
C ALA A 202 21.00 -3.07 -2.01
N TYR A 203 19.71 -3.12 -2.31
CA TYR A 203 18.95 -2.01 -2.83
C TYR A 203 18.03 -1.47 -1.73
N ILE A 204 18.02 -0.15 -1.56
CA ILE A 204 17.13 0.59 -0.66
C ILE A 204 16.53 1.79 -1.40
N PHE A 205 15.41 2.31 -0.92
CA PHE A 205 14.73 3.44 -1.55
C PHE A 205 15.48 4.77 -1.34
N THR A 206 15.61 5.56 -2.40
CA THR A 206 16.28 6.86 -2.38
C THR A 206 15.47 7.98 -3.03
N GLU A 207 14.35 7.65 -3.63
CA GLU A 207 13.50 8.56 -4.41
C GLU A 207 12.93 9.66 -3.52
N ARG A 208 13.00 10.91 -4.00
CA ARG A 208 12.52 12.11 -3.30
C ARG A 208 11.14 12.58 -3.75
N GLY A 209 10.73 12.21 -4.95
CA GLY A 209 9.60 12.87 -5.62
C GLY A 209 8.22 12.49 -5.11
N SER A 210 7.99 11.21 -4.81
CA SER A 210 6.68 10.74 -4.35
C SER A 210 6.68 10.41 -2.85
N GLU A 211 7.32 9.31 -2.44
CA GLU A 211 7.37 8.91 -1.02
C GLU A 211 8.58 8.02 -0.71
N GLY A 212 9.29 7.56 -1.73
CA GLY A 212 10.21 6.44 -1.66
C GLY A 212 11.21 6.50 -0.52
N ILE A 213 11.98 7.58 -0.39
CA ILE A 213 13.00 7.66 0.67
C ILE A 213 12.39 7.71 2.07
N THR A 214 11.21 8.31 2.23
CA THR A 214 10.49 8.32 3.51
C THR A 214 10.08 6.91 3.89
N MET A 215 9.43 6.18 2.97
CA MET A 215 8.99 4.81 3.21
C MET A 215 10.18 3.86 3.41
N GLY A 216 11.31 4.14 2.75
CA GLY A 216 12.55 3.37 2.95
C GLY A 216 13.17 3.59 4.32
N VAL A 217 13.37 4.83 4.73
CA VAL A 217 14.06 5.15 5.98
C VAL A 217 13.24 4.76 7.22
N THR A 218 11.91 4.82 7.15
CA THR A 218 11.04 4.41 8.28
C THR A 218 11.20 2.93 8.62
N ASN A 219 11.55 2.07 7.66
CA ASN A 219 11.86 0.66 7.92
C ASN A 219 13.10 0.46 8.80
N VAL A 220 14.00 1.42 8.84
CA VAL A 220 15.12 1.45 9.78
C VAL A 220 14.74 2.19 11.05
N LEU A 221 14.10 3.33 10.92
CA LEU A 221 13.78 4.19 12.06
C LEU A 221 12.85 3.50 13.08
N TYR A 222 11.82 2.78 12.64
CA TYR A 222 10.90 2.09 13.55
C TYR A 222 11.60 1.05 14.43
N PRO A 223 12.41 0.13 13.89
CA PRO A 223 13.20 -0.78 14.72
C PRO A 223 14.17 -0.10 15.69
N TYR A 224 14.70 1.07 15.34
CA TYR A 224 15.53 1.88 16.24
C TYR A 224 14.73 2.57 17.34
N GLY A 225 13.40 2.59 17.29
CA GLY A 225 12.53 3.17 18.30
C GLY A 225 12.03 4.57 17.98
N PHE A 226 12.10 4.99 16.72
CA PHE A 226 11.52 6.24 16.24
C PHE A 226 10.03 6.36 16.59
N LYS A 227 9.64 7.56 16.96
CA LYS A 227 8.24 7.95 17.16
C LYS A 227 8.02 9.31 16.52
N TYR A 228 6.86 9.49 15.92
CA TYR A 228 6.48 10.78 15.33
C TYR A 228 6.27 11.87 16.38
N GLN A 229 5.80 11.50 17.58
CA GLN A 229 5.45 12.41 18.65
C GLN A 229 5.47 11.71 20.02
N ASP A 230 5.34 12.49 21.08
CA ASP A 230 5.07 11.96 22.41
C ASP A 230 3.75 11.16 22.41
N PRO A 231 3.75 9.87 22.81
CA PRO A 231 2.53 9.06 22.89
C PRO A 231 1.44 9.60 23.83
N LYS A 232 1.83 10.51 24.76
CA LYS A 232 0.94 11.10 25.78
C LYS A 232 0.55 12.53 25.45
N LYS A 233 1.28 13.21 24.56
CA LYS A 233 1.06 14.62 24.22
C LYS A 233 1.09 14.77 22.72
N PRO A 234 -0.08 14.80 22.05
CA PRO A 234 -0.13 14.98 20.61
C PRO A 234 0.65 16.18 20.12
N TYR A 235 1.27 16.05 18.96
CA TYR A 235 2.07 17.09 18.29
C TYR A 235 3.33 17.58 19.04
N VAL A 236 3.73 16.92 20.12
CA VAL A 236 5.04 17.12 20.75
C VAL A 236 6.05 16.20 20.09
N MET A 237 6.78 16.70 19.12
CA MET A 237 7.70 15.95 18.26
C MET A 237 9.15 15.98 18.74
N SER A 238 9.56 17.08 19.37
CA SER A 238 10.92 17.24 19.88
C SER A 238 11.26 16.20 20.97
N GLY A 239 12.43 15.57 20.85
CA GLY A 239 12.85 14.47 21.72
C GLY A 239 12.34 13.08 21.28
N PHE A 240 11.43 13.02 20.31
CA PHE A 240 10.89 11.79 19.73
C PHE A 240 11.37 11.60 18.27
N VAL A 241 11.02 12.52 17.38
CA VAL A 241 11.49 12.52 15.98
C VAL A 241 13.02 12.63 15.93
N ASN A 242 13.60 13.50 16.72
CA ASN A 242 15.03 13.78 16.78
C ASN A 242 15.72 13.14 18.00
N SER A 243 15.20 12.02 18.50
CA SER A 243 15.81 11.24 19.59
C SER A 243 17.19 10.71 19.20
N THR A 244 18.00 10.37 20.19
CA THR A 244 19.31 9.72 19.95
C THR A 244 19.17 8.44 19.10
N ASP A 245 18.09 7.68 19.30
CA ASP A 245 17.85 6.46 18.57
C ASP A 245 17.45 6.73 17.11
N SER A 246 16.62 7.76 16.89
CA SER A 246 16.28 8.22 15.53
C SER A 246 17.52 8.71 14.77
N VAL A 247 18.40 9.43 15.45
CA VAL A 247 19.69 9.88 14.88
C VAL A 247 20.53 8.69 14.45
N LYS A 248 20.68 7.67 15.30
CA LYS A 248 21.40 6.44 14.96
C LYS A 248 20.77 5.69 13.77
N GLY A 249 19.43 5.58 13.75
CA GLY A 249 18.72 4.94 12.65
C GLY A 249 18.90 5.66 11.33
N LEU A 250 18.84 6.99 11.32
CA LEU A 250 19.07 7.78 10.11
C LEU A 250 20.52 7.70 9.63
N GLU A 251 21.49 7.71 10.55
CA GLU A 251 22.90 7.48 10.24
C GLU A 251 23.16 6.10 9.66
N PHE A 252 22.51 5.08 10.23
CA PHE A 252 22.57 3.72 9.72
C PHE A 252 22.04 3.63 8.28
N TYR A 253 20.88 4.25 7.99
CA TYR A 253 20.32 4.26 6.63
C TYR A 253 21.28 4.88 5.61
N LYS A 254 21.90 6.03 5.97
CA LYS A 254 22.94 6.64 5.14
C LYS A 254 24.15 5.72 4.98
N SER A 255 24.55 4.99 6.02
CA SER A 255 25.66 4.05 5.94
C SER A 255 25.39 2.93 4.94
N LEU A 256 24.16 2.40 4.88
CA LEU A 256 23.74 1.41 3.87
C LEU A 256 23.78 1.99 2.46
N TYR A 257 23.28 3.21 2.29
CA TYR A 257 23.33 3.91 1.00
C TYR A 257 24.79 4.07 0.50
N LYS A 258 25.67 4.52 1.37
CA LYS A 258 27.08 4.78 1.03
C LYS A 258 27.89 3.50 0.78
N CYS A 259 27.69 2.46 1.60
CA CYS A 259 28.52 1.24 1.50
C CYS A 259 28.03 0.28 0.40
N CYS A 260 26.72 0.12 0.25
CA CYS A 260 26.22 -1.19 -0.11
C CYS A 260 25.20 -1.16 -1.26
N THR A 261 24.81 0.02 -1.74
CA THR A 261 23.92 0.17 -2.89
C THR A 261 24.70 0.29 -4.21
N PRO A 262 24.10 -0.06 -5.34
CA PRO A 262 24.65 0.24 -6.64
C PRO A 262 24.87 1.74 -6.83
N PRO A 263 25.97 2.18 -7.48
CA PRO A 263 26.20 3.59 -7.76
C PRO A 263 25.14 4.15 -8.73
N GLY A 264 24.82 5.43 -8.59
CA GLY A 264 23.87 6.13 -9.48
C GLY A 264 22.40 6.04 -9.08
N LEU A 265 22.04 5.22 -8.08
CA LEU A 265 20.68 5.12 -7.56
C LEU A 265 20.40 6.27 -6.56
N THR A 266 20.36 7.50 -7.06
CA THR A 266 20.15 8.71 -6.23
C THR A 266 18.68 9.13 -6.13
N ASN A 267 17.82 8.58 -6.99
CA ASN A 267 16.39 8.84 -7.02
C ASN A 267 15.67 7.59 -7.51
N ALA A 268 15.68 6.53 -6.68
CA ALA A 268 15.23 5.21 -7.04
C ALA A 268 14.18 4.68 -6.06
N TYR A 269 13.12 4.07 -6.59
CA TYR A 269 12.00 3.53 -5.83
C TYR A 269 11.68 2.09 -6.26
N MET A 270 10.41 1.75 -6.45
CA MET A 270 9.96 0.37 -6.64
C MET A 270 10.53 -0.28 -7.90
N GLN A 271 10.46 0.41 -9.04
CA GLN A 271 10.81 -0.16 -10.35
C GLN A 271 12.31 -0.35 -10.50
N GLU A 272 13.10 0.64 -10.09
CA GLU A 272 14.58 0.54 -10.17
C GLU A 272 15.12 -0.59 -9.29
N GLY A 273 14.44 -0.87 -8.16
CA GLY A 273 14.76 -2.02 -7.33
C GLY A 273 14.48 -3.35 -8.02
N LEU A 274 13.31 -3.47 -8.65
CA LEU A 274 12.95 -4.66 -9.42
C LEU A 274 13.95 -4.90 -10.55
N ASP A 275 14.32 -3.87 -11.27
CA ASP A 275 15.28 -3.96 -12.39
C ASP A 275 16.68 -4.33 -11.92
N ALA A 276 17.16 -3.74 -10.81
CA ALA A 276 18.44 -4.08 -10.20
C ALA A 276 18.49 -5.53 -9.70
N PHE A 277 17.38 -6.02 -9.12
CA PHE A 277 17.31 -7.39 -8.64
C PHE A 277 17.17 -8.40 -9.78
N LYS A 278 16.29 -8.15 -10.76
CA LYS A 278 16.07 -9.00 -11.94
C LYS A 278 17.34 -9.14 -12.79
N SER A 279 18.11 -8.06 -12.95
CA SER A 279 19.39 -8.09 -13.68
C SER A 279 20.53 -8.80 -12.92
N GLY A 280 20.30 -9.21 -11.67
CA GLY A 280 21.31 -9.81 -10.80
C GLY A 280 22.35 -8.80 -10.31
N GLN A 281 21.98 -7.56 -10.11
CA GLN A 281 22.89 -6.51 -9.68
C GLN A 281 23.02 -6.46 -8.15
N VAL A 282 22.01 -6.87 -7.40
CA VAL A 282 22.00 -6.78 -5.93
C VAL A 282 21.71 -8.12 -5.27
N ALA A 283 22.31 -8.35 -4.10
CA ALA A 283 22.10 -9.56 -3.30
C ALA A 283 20.79 -9.55 -2.51
N MET A 284 20.39 -8.37 -2.03
CA MET A 284 19.15 -8.15 -1.28
C MET A 284 18.42 -6.91 -1.83
N MET A 285 17.09 -6.91 -1.78
CA MET A 285 16.29 -5.78 -2.26
C MET A 285 15.12 -5.52 -1.31
N MET A 286 14.98 -4.26 -0.90
CA MET A 286 13.78 -3.71 -0.29
C MET A 286 12.71 -3.46 -1.35
N ASN A 287 11.48 -3.92 -1.12
CA ASN A 287 10.31 -3.52 -1.91
C ASN A 287 9.03 -3.84 -1.13
N TRP A 288 7.88 -3.43 -1.63
CA TRP A 288 6.58 -3.82 -1.11
C TRP A 288 6.28 -5.28 -1.46
N PHE A 289 5.60 -6.02 -0.57
CA PHE A 289 5.23 -7.42 -0.85
C PHE A 289 4.38 -7.55 -2.12
N ALA A 290 3.59 -6.54 -2.44
CA ALA A 290 2.76 -6.51 -3.66
C ALA A 290 3.54 -6.67 -4.97
N PHE A 291 4.85 -6.37 -4.98
CA PHE A 291 5.71 -6.52 -6.16
C PHE A 291 6.44 -7.85 -6.24
N PHE A 292 6.45 -8.66 -5.19
CA PHE A 292 7.15 -9.93 -5.18
C PHE A 292 6.57 -11.00 -6.12
N PRO A 293 5.25 -11.04 -6.41
CA PRO A 293 4.72 -11.93 -7.45
C PRO A 293 5.39 -11.75 -8.81
N GLY A 294 5.69 -10.51 -9.21
CA GLY A 294 6.40 -10.20 -10.44
C GLY A 294 7.87 -10.65 -10.49
N LEU A 295 8.43 -11.04 -9.33
CA LEU A 295 9.78 -11.61 -9.25
C LEU A 295 9.76 -13.14 -9.29
N TYR A 296 9.03 -13.79 -8.38
CA TYR A 296 9.09 -15.25 -8.29
C TYR A 296 8.40 -15.96 -9.46
N LYS A 297 7.51 -15.28 -10.17
CA LYS A 297 6.89 -15.77 -11.41
C LYS A 297 7.71 -15.46 -12.66
N ASP A 298 8.70 -14.59 -12.57
CA ASP A 298 9.56 -14.24 -13.71
C ASP A 298 10.51 -15.41 -14.03
N PRO A 299 10.42 -16.02 -15.24
CA PRO A 299 11.24 -17.17 -15.60
C PRO A 299 12.74 -16.85 -15.67
N ASN A 300 13.11 -15.57 -15.88
CA ASN A 300 14.51 -15.15 -15.92
C ASN A 300 15.12 -15.04 -14.52
N VAL A 301 14.31 -14.71 -13.52
CA VAL A 301 14.74 -14.68 -12.12
C VAL A 301 14.77 -16.08 -11.54
N GLY A 302 13.71 -16.85 -11.75
CA GLY A 302 13.52 -18.19 -11.20
C GLY A 302 13.11 -18.16 -9.71
N GLY A 303 11.88 -18.57 -9.42
CA GLY A 303 11.33 -18.49 -8.06
C GLY A 303 12.06 -19.34 -7.03
N ASP A 304 12.74 -20.40 -7.45
CA ASP A 304 13.60 -21.26 -6.63
C ASP A 304 14.94 -20.61 -6.24
N LYS A 305 15.38 -19.60 -7.01
CA LYS A 305 16.64 -18.86 -6.80
C LYS A 305 16.54 -17.70 -5.82
N ILE A 306 15.32 -17.31 -5.46
CA ILE A 306 15.09 -16.19 -4.54
C ILE A 306 14.45 -16.66 -3.25
N GLY A 307 14.57 -15.85 -2.21
CA GLY A 307 13.90 -16.03 -0.94
C GLY A 307 13.45 -14.70 -0.40
N PHE A 308 12.67 -14.74 0.68
CA PHE A 308 12.07 -13.57 1.31
C PHE A 308 12.40 -13.55 2.78
N PHE A 309 12.40 -12.37 3.39
CA PHE A 309 12.54 -12.21 4.84
C PHE A 309 11.85 -10.93 5.29
N ILE A 310 11.47 -10.91 6.56
CA ILE A 310 10.83 -9.77 7.21
C ILE A 310 11.85 -8.65 7.47
N ASN A 311 11.35 -7.46 7.74
CA ASN A 311 12.23 -6.34 8.08
C ASN A 311 13.10 -6.67 9.31
N PRO A 312 14.42 -6.42 9.25
CA PRO A 312 15.32 -6.68 10.38
C PRO A 312 14.95 -5.87 11.62
N SER A 313 15.14 -6.46 12.79
CA SER A 313 14.92 -5.79 14.07
C SER A 313 16.18 -5.06 14.56
N GLU A 314 15.98 -4.16 15.53
CA GLU A 314 17.02 -3.56 16.35
C GLU A 314 16.59 -3.57 17.81
N LYS A 315 16.23 -2.45 18.42
CA LYS A 315 15.63 -2.38 19.76
C LYS A 315 14.23 -2.97 19.82
N THR A 316 13.52 -2.87 18.72
CA THR A 316 12.16 -3.38 18.55
C THR A 316 11.98 -3.95 17.14
N LYS A 317 10.81 -4.44 16.86
CA LYS A 317 10.34 -4.76 15.52
C LYS A 317 9.53 -3.60 14.99
N GLY A 318 9.59 -3.39 13.68
CA GLY A 318 8.79 -2.37 13.01
C GLY A 318 9.04 -2.41 11.51
N VAL A 319 8.01 -2.11 10.73
CA VAL A 319 8.06 -2.05 9.27
C VAL A 319 7.04 -1.02 8.78
N GLN A 320 7.31 -0.36 7.67
CA GLN A 320 6.38 0.57 7.06
C GLN A 320 5.14 -0.17 6.57
N LEU A 321 3.97 0.29 7.01
CA LEU A 321 2.68 -0.12 6.47
C LEU A 321 2.57 0.40 5.03
N GLY A 322 2.14 -0.45 4.15
CA GLY A 322 1.61 -0.10 2.84
C GLY A 322 0.13 -0.49 2.78
N GLY A 323 -0.43 -0.37 1.59
CA GLY A 323 -1.80 -0.80 1.35
C GLY A 323 -2.83 0.28 1.62
N GLN A 324 -4.09 -0.12 1.49
CA GLN A 324 -5.13 0.86 1.20
C GLN A 324 -6.51 0.36 1.62
N GLY A 325 -7.38 1.32 1.92
CA GLY A 325 -8.80 1.10 2.16
C GLY A 325 -9.66 1.47 0.96
N ILE A 326 -10.79 0.80 0.80
CA ILE A 326 -11.81 1.18 -0.18
C ILE A 326 -12.88 2.05 0.48
N SER A 327 -13.09 3.24 -0.05
CA SER A 327 -14.02 4.26 0.43
C SER A 327 -15.12 4.53 -0.59
N VAL A 328 -16.31 4.92 -0.10
CA VAL A 328 -17.35 5.52 -0.94
C VAL A 328 -17.08 7.02 -1.04
N VAL A 329 -16.95 7.53 -2.25
CA VAL A 329 -16.74 8.97 -2.49
C VAL A 329 -18.04 9.73 -2.22
N ALA A 330 -17.96 10.76 -1.37
CA ALA A 330 -19.16 11.47 -0.89
C ALA A 330 -19.87 12.28 -2.00
N SER A 331 -19.17 12.69 -3.07
CA SER A 331 -19.78 13.36 -4.24
C SER A 331 -20.41 12.41 -5.25
N SER A 332 -20.25 11.07 -5.06
CA SER A 332 -20.80 10.06 -5.96
C SER A 332 -22.34 10.14 -6.04
N PRO A 333 -22.93 10.12 -7.23
CA PRO A 333 -24.36 9.95 -7.43
C PRO A 333 -24.83 8.50 -7.22
N ASN A 334 -23.91 7.52 -7.22
CA ASN A 334 -24.17 6.07 -7.20
C ASN A 334 -23.80 5.44 -5.84
N ARG A 335 -23.99 6.18 -4.71
CA ARG A 335 -23.57 5.72 -3.38
C ARG A 335 -24.16 4.37 -2.97
N ASN A 336 -25.42 4.11 -3.33
CA ASN A 336 -26.08 2.86 -2.97
C ASN A 336 -25.43 1.65 -3.67
N GLU A 337 -25.06 1.79 -4.93
CA GLU A 337 -24.37 0.78 -5.71
C GLU A 337 -22.92 0.58 -5.22
N ALA A 338 -22.25 1.67 -4.86
CA ALA A 338 -20.94 1.66 -4.25
C ALA A 338 -20.93 0.91 -2.90
N LEU A 339 -21.95 1.16 -2.06
CA LEU A 339 -22.13 0.43 -0.79
C LEU A 339 -22.41 -1.07 -1.01
N GLN A 340 -23.16 -1.44 -2.06
CA GLN A 340 -23.33 -2.85 -2.42
C GLN A 340 -22.02 -3.53 -2.80
N TYR A 341 -21.11 -2.80 -3.48
CA TYR A 341 -19.79 -3.32 -3.78
C TYR A 341 -18.96 -3.55 -2.51
N ILE A 342 -18.95 -2.59 -1.57
CA ILE A 342 -18.26 -2.76 -0.27
C ILE A 342 -18.81 -3.96 0.49
N LYS A 343 -20.15 -4.12 0.56
CA LYS A 343 -20.77 -5.29 1.21
C LYS A 343 -20.31 -6.62 0.58
N TRP A 344 -20.33 -6.69 -0.74
CA TRP A 344 -19.89 -7.87 -1.45
C TRP A 344 -18.40 -8.14 -1.24
N PHE A 345 -17.56 -7.10 -1.34
CA PHE A 345 -16.11 -7.22 -1.18
C PHE A 345 -15.71 -7.65 0.24
N ALA A 346 -16.49 -7.28 1.27
CA ALA A 346 -16.25 -7.66 2.65
C ALA A 346 -16.48 -9.15 2.96
N THR A 347 -17.07 -9.93 2.03
CA THR A 347 -17.41 -11.33 2.33
C THR A 347 -16.18 -12.25 2.28
N PRO A 348 -16.08 -13.26 3.20
CA PRO A 348 -14.90 -14.14 3.27
C PRO A 348 -14.54 -14.84 1.96
N ASP A 349 -15.53 -15.36 1.22
CA ASP A 349 -15.29 -16.04 -0.06
C ASP A 349 -14.69 -15.11 -1.11
N VAL A 350 -15.18 -13.86 -1.17
CA VAL A 350 -14.65 -12.84 -2.07
C VAL A 350 -13.22 -12.47 -1.67
N GLN A 351 -12.96 -12.30 -0.39
CA GLN A 351 -11.62 -12.00 0.13
C GLN A 351 -10.63 -13.16 -0.10
N LYS A 352 -11.08 -14.40 0.00
CA LYS A 352 -10.28 -15.59 -0.33
C LYS A 352 -9.95 -15.63 -1.83
N LYS A 353 -10.95 -15.37 -2.69
CA LYS A 353 -10.74 -15.26 -4.15
C LYS A 353 -9.83 -14.07 -4.48
N TRP A 354 -10.00 -12.93 -3.78
CA TRP A 354 -9.14 -11.75 -3.89
C TRP A 354 -7.66 -12.10 -3.72
N TRP A 355 -7.31 -12.80 -2.64
CA TRP A 355 -5.96 -13.30 -2.43
C TRP A 355 -5.48 -14.22 -3.54
N SER A 356 -6.30 -15.17 -3.97
CA SER A 356 -5.92 -16.15 -5.01
C SER A 356 -5.63 -15.52 -6.38
N LEU A 357 -6.21 -14.36 -6.66
CA LEU A 357 -5.99 -13.60 -7.89
C LEU A 357 -4.77 -12.67 -7.83
N GLY A 358 -4.15 -12.51 -6.67
CA GLY A 358 -3.00 -11.63 -6.46
C GLY A 358 -3.33 -10.33 -5.75
N GLY A 359 -4.51 -10.24 -5.13
CA GLY A 359 -4.83 -9.22 -4.14
C GLY A 359 -4.25 -9.57 -2.77
N TYR A 360 -4.35 -8.64 -1.83
CA TYR A 360 -3.78 -8.78 -0.49
C TYR A 360 -4.86 -8.56 0.56
N SER A 361 -5.57 -9.63 0.92
CA SER A 361 -6.67 -9.57 1.88
C SER A 361 -6.19 -9.06 3.25
N CYS A 362 -7.04 -8.27 3.90
CA CYS A 362 -6.87 -7.82 5.29
C CYS A 362 -7.72 -8.65 6.27
N LEU A 363 -8.50 -9.63 5.78
CA LEU A 363 -9.43 -10.38 6.60
C LEU A 363 -8.72 -11.50 7.36
N LYS A 364 -8.89 -11.54 8.69
CA LYS A 364 -8.25 -12.52 9.57
C LYS A 364 -8.52 -13.95 9.16
N SER A 365 -9.77 -14.28 8.79
CA SER A 365 -10.14 -15.65 8.41
C SER A 365 -9.43 -16.15 7.15
N VAL A 366 -8.96 -15.24 6.28
CA VAL A 366 -8.12 -15.57 5.11
C VAL A 366 -6.67 -15.73 5.53
N LEU A 367 -6.15 -14.77 6.27
CA LEU A 367 -4.73 -14.73 6.66
C LEU A 367 -4.36 -15.82 7.69
N GLN A 368 -5.31 -16.22 8.52
CA GLN A 368 -5.16 -17.28 9.53
C GLN A 368 -5.55 -18.68 9.03
N ASP A 369 -5.98 -18.81 7.76
CA ASP A 369 -6.18 -20.13 7.15
C ASP A 369 -4.86 -20.91 7.15
N PRO A 370 -4.83 -22.18 7.65
CA PRO A 370 -3.59 -22.97 7.68
C PRO A 370 -2.91 -23.16 6.33
N GLY A 371 -3.68 -23.04 5.23
CA GLY A 371 -3.15 -23.06 3.85
C GLY A 371 -2.48 -21.77 3.41
N PHE A 372 -2.74 -20.65 4.10
CA PHE A 372 -2.27 -19.33 3.69
C PHE A 372 -0.75 -19.26 3.52
N VAL A 373 0.01 -19.70 4.53
CA VAL A 373 1.48 -19.66 4.50
C VAL A 373 2.13 -20.48 3.39
N LYS A 374 1.36 -21.37 2.74
CA LYS A 374 1.79 -22.17 1.59
C LYS A 374 1.30 -21.62 0.25
N SER A 375 0.45 -20.60 0.27
CA SER A 375 -0.21 -20.07 -0.92
C SER A 375 0.71 -19.25 -1.82
N ALA A 376 1.77 -18.67 -1.24
CA ALA A 376 2.82 -17.95 -1.98
C ALA A 376 4.17 -18.12 -1.26
N PRO A 377 5.30 -18.02 -1.98
CA PRO A 377 6.63 -18.19 -1.37
C PRO A 377 6.98 -17.19 -0.27
N PHE A 378 6.29 -16.07 -0.21
CA PHE A 378 6.47 -14.98 0.78
C PHE A 378 5.29 -14.85 1.76
N ALA A 379 4.27 -15.70 1.67
CA ALA A 379 3.03 -15.52 2.44
C ALA A 379 3.27 -15.56 3.95
N LYS A 380 4.22 -16.37 4.42
CA LYS A 380 4.62 -16.41 5.83
C LYS A 380 5.24 -15.08 6.28
N GLU A 381 6.19 -14.57 5.53
CA GLU A 381 6.88 -13.32 5.80
C GLU A 381 5.93 -12.12 5.71
N PHE A 382 4.98 -12.15 4.78
CA PHE A 382 3.91 -11.15 4.69
C PHE A 382 3.06 -11.16 5.97
N LEU A 383 2.57 -12.32 6.39
CA LEU A 383 1.74 -12.44 7.59
C LEU A 383 2.50 -11.95 8.85
N GLU A 384 3.75 -12.37 9.03
CA GLU A 384 4.59 -11.92 10.15
C GLU A 384 4.85 -10.40 10.11
N SER A 385 4.98 -9.81 8.92
CA SER A 385 5.18 -8.37 8.75
C SER A 385 3.96 -7.57 9.17
N MET A 386 2.75 -8.06 8.88
CA MET A 386 1.50 -7.37 9.23
C MET A 386 1.28 -7.20 10.74
N ASP A 387 1.96 -7.99 11.58
CA ASP A 387 1.89 -7.86 13.05
C ASP A 387 2.79 -6.74 13.61
N MET A 388 3.69 -6.18 12.79
CA MET A 388 4.66 -5.17 13.24
C MET A 388 4.64 -3.88 12.42
N VAL A 389 3.61 -3.68 11.59
CA VAL A 389 3.50 -2.49 10.76
C VAL A 389 3.26 -1.22 11.57
N GLN A 390 3.85 -0.14 11.12
CA GLN A 390 3.63 1.23 11.56
C GLN A 390 3.45 2.10 10.32
N ASP A 391 2.58 3.11 10.42
CA ASP A 391 2.25 3.97 9.30
C ASP A 391 2.83 5.37 9.46
N PHE A 392 2.92 6.10 8.36
CA PHE A 392 3.22 7.52 8.33
C PHE A 392 2.02 8.33 8.87
N TRP A 393 2.22 9.65 9.05
CA TRP A 393 1.13 10.55 9.42
C TRP A 393 -0.07 10.42 8.47
N ALA A 394 -1.27 10.30 9.03
CA ALA A 394 -2.53 10.35 8.27
C ALA A 394 -3.30 11.66 8.52
N GLU A 395 -2.59 12.68 8.97
CA GLU A 395 -3.14 14.01 9.23
C GLU A 395 -3.63 14.67 7.93
N PRO A 396 -4.59 15.61 7.98
CA PRO A 396 -5.04 16.34 6.79
C PRO A 396 -3.91 16.99 5.99
N SER A 397 -2.87 17.43 6.68
CA SER A 397 -1.64 18.00 6.10
C SER A 397 -0.57 16.98 5.71
N TYR A 398 -0.90 15.67 5.64
CA TYR A 398 0.09 14.61 5.43
C TYR A 398 1.05 14.91 4.26
N ALA A 399 0.55 15.48 3.16
CA ALA A 399 1.37 15.78 1.99
C ALA A 399 2.51 16.78 2.30
N GLN A 400 2.24 17.78 3.13
CA GLN A 400 3.25 18.74 3.59
C GLN A 400 4.25 18.08 4.55
N LEU A 401 3.75 17.22 5.45
CA LEU A 401 4.59 16.46 6.37
C LEU A 401 5.52 15.50 5.63
N LEU A 402 4.98 14.80 4.62
CA LEU A 402 5.73 13.89 3.77
C LEU A 402 6.82 14.62 2.98
N LEU A 403 6.46 15.73 2.33
CA LEU A 403 7.40 16.55 1.54
C LEU A 403 8.57 17.06 2.40
N ALA A 404 8.29 17.47 3.64
CA ALA A 404 9.31 17.90 4.59
C ALA A 404 10.27 16.74 4.91
N MET A 405 9.75 15.55 5.23
CA MET A 405 10.60 14.39 5.54
C MET A 405 11.43 13.94 4.35
N GLN A 406 10.83 13.85 3.17
CA GLN A 406 11.54 13.53 1.91
C GLN A 406 12.73 14.49 1.71
N LYS A 407 12.47 15.79 1.85
CA LYS A 407 13.51 16.81 1.69
C LYS A 407 14.64 16.62 2.69
N ARG A 408 14.35 16.54 3.99
CA ARG A 408 15.36 16.49 5.04
C ARG A 408 16.17 15.20 5.01
N VAL A 409 15.49 14.07 4.80
CA VAL A 409 16.16 12.77 4.70
C VAL A 409 17.01 12.67 3.44
N HIS A 410 16.49 13.08 2.29
CA HIS A 410 17.24 13.03 1.03
C HIS A 410 18.45 13.98 1.06
N ASP A 411 18.30 15.20 1.57
CA ASP A 411 19.41 16.15 1.71
C ASP A 411 20.55 15.55 2.55
N TYR A 412 20.24 14.83 3.63
CA TYR A 412 21.24 14.17 4.46
C TYR A 412 21.79 12.89 3.84
N VAL A 413 20.93 11.96 3.42
CA VAL A 413 21.36 10.62 2.99
C VAL A 413 22.01 10.64 1.62
N VAL A 414 21.39 11.27 0.65
CA VAL A 414 21.80 11.23 -0.76
C VAL A 414 22.70 12.41 -1.13
N ALA A 415 22.28 13.63 -0.77
CA ALA A 415 23.03 14.83 -1.10
C ALA A 415 24.17 15.14 -0.12
N ASP A 416 24.37 14.33 0.93
CA ASP A 416 25.48 14.39 1.88
C ASP A 416 25.58 15.72 2.66
N LYS A 417 24.43 16.34 2.99
CA LYS A 417 24.36 17.64 3.65
C LYS A 417 24.16 17.48 5.16
N GLY A 418 24.96 18.16 5.94
CA GLY A 418 24.81 18.28 7.39
C GLY A 418 24.99 16.97 8.17
N THR A 419 24.43 16.94 9.36
CA THR A 419 24.46 15.79 10.28
C THR A 419 23.06 15.15 10.41
N PRO A 420 22.96 13.90 10.88
CA PRO A 420 21.66 13.26 11.07
C PRO A 420 20.81 13.99 12.11
N LYS A 421 21.46 14.56 13.15
CA LYS A 421 20.78 15.36 14.18
C LYS A 421 20.18 16.63 13.59
N GLU A 422 20.95 17.38 12.79
CA GLU A 422 20.48 18.60 12.12
C GLU A 422 19.32 18.30 11.18
N ALA A 423 19.39 17.22 10.39
CA ALA A 423 18.30 16.82 9.50
C ALA A 423 17.00 16.58 10.25
N LEU A 424 17.05 15.86 11.38
CA LEU A 424 15.89 15.58 12.22
C LEU A 424 15.40 16.80 13.01
N ASP A 425 16.30 17.69 13.46
CA ASP A 425 15.91 18.95 14.11
C ASP A 425 15.17 19.89 13.15
N LEU A 426 15.65 19.98 11.91
CA LEU A 426 14.98 20.71 10.84
C LEU A 426 13.64 20.09 10.48
N LEU A 427 13.53 18.76 10.51
CA LEU A 427 12.25 18.06 10.28
C LEU A 427 11.24 18.39 11.38
N VAL A 428 11.66 18.39 12.65
CA VAL A 428 10.82 18.82 13.79
C VAL A 428 10.35 20.26 13.59
N ALA A 429 11.23 21.17 13.16
CA ALA A 429 10.87 22.55 12.91
C ALA A 429 9.85 22.70 11.78
N ASP A 430 10.06 21.99 10.65
CA ASP A 430 9.13 22.00 9.52
C ASP A 430 7.74 21.48 9.92
N TRP A 431 7.66 20.35 10.60
CA TRP A 431 6.40 19.76 11.04
C TRP A 431 5.71 20.61 12.11
N THR A 432 6.48 21.20 13.03
CA THR A 432 5.93 22.15 14.01
C THR A 432 5.29 23.35 13.33
N LYS A 433 5.90 23.87 12.26
CA LYS A 433 5.32 24.96 11.48
C LYS A 433 3.98 24.56 10.86
N VAL A 434 3.90 23.39 10.23
CA VAL A 434 2.65 22.88 9.63
C VAL A 434 1.55 22.79 10.69
N PHE A 435 1.82 22.18 11.85
CA PHE A 435 0.83 22.03 12.91
C PHE A 435 0.47 23.34 13.62
N LYS A 436 1.36 24.36 13.61
CA LYS A 436 1.02 25.73 14.05
C LYS A 436 0.05 26.40 13.07
N GLU A 437 0.28 26.27 11.78
CA GLU A 437 -0.61 26.80 10.73
C GLU A 437 -2.02 26.17 10.82
N GLU A 438 -2.12 24.93 11.27
CA GLU A 438 -3.39 24.25 11.55
C GLU A 438 -3.99 24.56 12.93
N GLY A 439 -3.30 25.33 13.77
CA GLY A 439 -3.74 25.64 15.14
C GLY A 439 -3.64 24.48 16.13
N LYS A 440 -2.97 23.39 15.77
CA LYS A 440 -2.78 22.20 16.63
C LYS A 440 -1.64 22.39 17.65
N VAL A 441 -0.72 23.30 17.37
CA VAL A 441 0.42 23.66 18.25
C VAL A 441 0.42 25.18 18.45
N LYS A 442 0.70 25.66 19.68
CA LYS A 442 0.81 27.07 20.01
C LYS A 442 2.17 27.68 19.62
#